data_8c0ccde5cdc1b9c25802a3fe0f1c72d7
#
_entry.id   8c0ccde5cdc1b9c25802a3fe0f1c72d7
#
_cell.length_a   1.000
_cell.length_b   1.000
_cell.length_c   1.000
_cell.angle_alpha   90.00
_cell.angle_beta   90.00
_cell.angle_gamma   90.00
#
_symmetry.space_group_name_H-M   'P 1'
#
loop_
_entity.id
_entity.type
_entity.pdbx_description
1 polymer ?
#
loop_
_entity_poly.entity_id
_entity_poly.type
_entity_poly.pdbx_seq_one_letter_code
_entity_poly.pdbx_strand_id
1 'polypeptide(L)'
;MNGGVAGLGRFTLAQLRALGHAAFFFVELLRFTPAALRRFGLVVAQLQAIGNRSLVIIAASGLAVGFVLALQMYYALVIYGAAENLGLVVNLSLVRELGPVVTALLFAGRAGTSLTAEIGLMKAGEQLAAMELMAIDPRARVLAPRFVGGVVAMPILALVFSAVGILGAWVVAVLLIGVDPGNFWAIQQDRVDVWRDLGNGVVKSVVFGLICTFVALYQGYETEATPGGVAHATTRTVVVSSLAVLGMDFILTALMFSTP
;
A
#
# COMPACT_ATOMS: atom_id res chain seq x y z
N MET A 1 -8.08 -39.37 -22.55
CA MET A 1 -6.94 -38.46 -22.27
C MET A 1 -7.11 -37.01 -22.76
N ASN A 2 -8.13 -36.67 -23.56
CA ASN A 2 -8.30 -35.32 -24.13
C ASN A 2 -8.98 -34.28 -23.20
N GLY A 3 -9.52 -34.72 -22.06
CA GLY A 3 -10.20 -33.78 -21.11
C GLY A 3 -9.25 -32.89 -20.32
N GLY A 4 -8.04 -33.33 -20.02
CA GLY A 4 -7.09 -32.59 -19.22
C GLY A 4 -6.50 -31.37 -19.95
N VAL A 5 -6.10 -31.55 -21.21
CA VAL A 5 -5.51 -30.47 -22.03
C VAL A 5 -6.57 -29.40 -22.37
N ALA A 6 -7.79 -29.81 -22.69
CA ALA A 6 -8.90 -28.87 -22.92
C ALA A 6 -9.33 -28.14 -21.63
N GLY A 7 -9.19 -28.79 -20.47
CA GLY A 7 -9.40 -28.16 -19.17
C GLY A 7 -8.34 -27.09 -18.87
N LEU A 8 -7.08 -27.42 -19.08
CA LEU A 8 -5.95 -26.50 -18.91
C LEU A 8 -6.06 -25.31 -19.87
N GLY A 9 -6.39 -25.54 -21.13
CA GLY A 9 -6.60 -24.48 -22.13
C GLY A 9 -7.75 -23.51 -21.77
N ARG A 10 -8.86 -24.04 -21.25
CA ARG A 10 -9.97 -23.21 -20.78
C ARG A 10 -9.59 -22.37 -19.55
N PHE A 11 -8.83 -22.95 -18.62
CA PHE A 11 -8.36 -22.25 -17.45
C PHE A 11 -7.39 -21.10 -17.82
N THR A 12 -6.40 -21.37 -18.69
CA THR A 12 -5.46 -20.33 -19.14
C THR A 12 -6.14 -19.22 -19.92
N LEU A 13 -7.09 -19.56 -20.80
CA LEU A 13 -7.88 -18.55 -21.53
C LEU A 13 -8.76 -17.71 -20.60
N ALA A 14 -9.33 -18.31 -19.55
CA ALA A 14 -10.11 -17.59 -18.56
C ALA A 14 -9.23 -16.58 -17.77
N GLN A 15 -8.02 -16.99 -17.39
CA GLN A 15 -7.05 -16.10 -16.73
C GLN A 15 -6.59 -14.97 -17.64
N LEU A 16 -6.29 -15.25 -18.90
CA LEU A 16 -5.92 -14.24 -19.88
C LEU A 16 -7.05 -13.23 -20.13
N ARG A 17 -8.30 -13.69 -20.18
CA ARG A 17 -9.47 -12.80 -20.29
C ARG A 17 -9.63 -11.93 -19.05
N ALA A 18 -9.47 -12.49 -17.85
CA ALA A 18 -9.54 -11.75 -16.60
C ALA A 18 -8.45 -10.67 -16.51
N LEU A 19 -7.21 -11.01 -16.91
CA LEU A 19 -6.11 -10.04 -16.99
C LEU A 19 -6.37 -8.95 -18.03
N GLY A 20 -6.89 -9.32 -19.21
CA GLY A 20 -7.26 -8.36 -20.25
C GLY A 20 -8.34 -7.39 -19.77
N HIS A 21 -9.36 -7.90 -19.08
CA HIS A 21 -10.44 -7.09 -18.52
C HIS A 21 -9.93 -6.13 -17.43
N ALA A 22 -9.05 -6.61 -16.55
CA ALA A 22 -8.40 -5.77 -15.54
C ALA A 22 -7.51 -4.69 -16.17
N ALA A 23 -6.74 -5.02 -17.21
CA ALA A 23 -5.91 -4.06 -17.92
C ALA A 23 -6.76 -2.98 -18.64
N PHE A 24 -7.86 -3.37 -19.26
CA PHE A 24 -8.81 -2.43 -19.87
C PHE A 24 -9.40 -1.48 -18.83
N PHE A 25 -9.84 -2.01 -17.69
CA PHE A 25 -10.37 -1.20 -16.59
C PHE A 25 -9.32 -0.23 -16.04
N PHE A 26 -8.06 -0.66 -15.94
CA PHE A 26 -6.95 0.18 -15.51
C PHE A 26 -6.71 1.36 -16.47
N VAL A 27 -6.64 1.10 -17.77
CA VAL A 27 -6.46 2.13 -18.81
C VAL A 27 -7.62 3.14 -18.78
N GLU A 28 -8.82 2.64 -18.62
CA GLU A 28 -10.02 3.49 -18.52
C GLU A 28 -10.00 4.37 -17.27
N LEU A 29 -9.60 3.80 -16.11
CA LEU A 29 -9.43 4.54 -14.88
C LEU A 29 -8.36 5.64 -15.01
N LEU A 30 -7.24 5.34 -15.66
CA LEU A 30 -6.19 6.33 -15.96
C LEU A 30 -6.70 7.45 -16.87
N ARG A 31 -7.55 7.13 -17.85
CA ARG A 31 -8.16 8.13 -18.76
C ARG A 31 -9.01 9.15 -18.00
N PHE A 32 -9.69 8.74 -16.94
CA PHE A 32 -10.52 9.62 -16.12
C PHE A 32 -9.74 10.34 -15.00
N THR A 33 -8.51 9.94 -14.71
CA THR A 33 -7.66 10.55 -13.67
C THR A 33 -7.47 12.07 -13.86
N PRO A 34 -7.23 12.63 -15.07
CA PRO A 34 -7.11 14.08 -15.25
C PRO A 34 -8.39 14.84 -14.93
N ALA A 35 -9.55 14.24 -15.20
CA ALA A 35 -10.84 14.81 -14.85
C ALA A 35 -11.08 14.81 -13.32
N ALA A 36 -10.60 13.78 -12.62
CA ALA A 36 -10.64 13.71 -11.16
C ALA A 36 -9.76 14.79 -10.52
N LEU A 37 -8.56 15.03 -11.06
CA LEU A 37 -7.63 16.06 -10.57
C LEU A 37 -8.24 17.49 -10.71
N ARG A 38 -9.03 17.75 -11.74
CA ARG A 38 -9.77 19.02 -11.85
C ARG A 38 -10.84 19.20 -10.76
N ARG A 39 -11.27 18.11 -10.14
CA ARG A 39 -12.23 18.10 -9.02
C ARG A 39 -11.52 17.88 -7.69
N PHE A 40 -10.52 18.70 -7.42
CA PHE A 40 -9.61 18.58 -6.28
C PHE A 40 -10.34 18.38 -4.93
N GLY A 41 -11.48 19.03 -4.73
CA GLY A 41 -12.28 18.85 -3.50
C GLY A 41 -12.73 17.41 -3.25
N LEU A 42 -13.07 16.64 -4.32
CA LEU A 42 -13.42 15.22 -4.18
C LEU A 42 -12.20 14.36 -3.82
N VAL A 43 -11.05 14.65 -4.42
CA VAL A 43 -9.80 13.94 -4.13
C VAL A 43 -9.37 14.18 -2.68
N VAL A 44 -9.43 15.43 -2.20
CA VAL A 44 -9.11 15.77 -0.82
C VAL A 44 -10.05 15.09 0.17
N ALA A 45 -11.36 15.08 -0.12
CA ALA A 45 -12.33 14.37 0.72
C ALA A 45 -12.02 12.87 0.82
N GLN A 46 -11.63 12.23 -0.29
CA GLN A 46 -11.22 10.83 -0.30
C GLN A 46 -9.90 10.61 0.45
N LEU A 47 -8.93 11.49 0.24
CA LEU A 47 -7.65 11.46 0.96
C LEU A 47 -7.86 11.55 2.48
N GLN A 48 -8.73 12.45 2.93
CA GLN A 48 -9.08 12.59 4.36
C GLN A 48 -9.80 11.34 4.89
N ALA A 49 -10.76 10.81 4.14
CA ALA A 49 -11.51 9.62 4.55
C ALA A 49 -10.61 8.39 4.68
N ILE A 50 -9.71 8.17 3.72
CA ILE A 50 -8.75 7.08 3.71
C ILE A 50 -7.66 7.31 4.77
N GLY A 51 -7.06 8.50 4.78
CA GLY A 51 -5.93 8.86 5.62
C GLY A 51 -6.29 8.86 7.11
N ASN A 52 -7.25 9.68 7.54
CA ASN A 52 -7.62 9.81 8.94
C ASN A 52 -7.99 8.49 9.59
N ARG A 53 -8.78 7.70 8.91
CA ARG A 53 -9.21 6.42 9.45
C ARG A 53 -8.10 5.37 9.49
N SER A 54 -7.04 5.48 8.68
CA SER A 54 -5.89 4.56 8.66
C SER A 54 -4.76 5.03 9.58
N LEU A 55 -4.67 6.31 9.89
CA LEU A 55 -3.54 6.94 10.56
C LEU A 55 -3.23 6.30 11.92
N VAL A 56 -4.25 6.06 12.74
CA VAL A 56 -4.08 5.51 14.09
C VAL A 56 -3.49 4.10 14.04
N ILE A 57 -4.03 3.24 13.18
CA ILE A 57 -3.55 1.85 13.08
C ILE A 57 -2.13 1.79 12.49
N ILE A 58 -1.82 2.66 11.53
CA ILE A 58 -0.50 2.74 10.91
C ILE A 58 0.53 3.29 11.90
N ALA A 59 0.20 4.34 12.64
CA ALA A 59 1.09 4.89 13.66
C ALA A 59 1.34 3.89 14.78
N ALA A 60 0.30 3.25 15.31
CA ALA A 60 0.46 2.23 16.36
C ALA A 60 1.29 1.03 15.88
N SER A 61 1.06 0.57 14.65
CA SER A 61 1.85 -0.51 14.06
C SER A 61 3.30 -0.11 13.81
N GLY A 62 3.53 1.12 13.33
CA GLY A 62 4.88 1.67 13.14
C GLY A 62 5.66 1.70 14.45
N LEU A 63 5.02 2.19 15.52
CA LEU A 63 5.62 2.23 16.86
C LEU A 63 6.01 0.81 17.34
N ALA A 64 5.10 -0.14 17.24
CA ALA A 64 5.33 -1.52 17.65
C ALA A 64 6.45 -2.19 16.84
N VAL A 65 6.47 -2.00 15.52
CA VAL A 65 7.52 -2.51 14.65
C VAL A 65 8.86 -1.86 15.00
N GLY A 66 8.89 -0.55 15.25
CA GLY A 66 10.08 0.17 15.68
C GLY A 66 10.68 -0.39 16.99
N PHE A 67 9.83 -0.69 17.97
CA PHE A 67 10.25 -1.31 19.24
C PHE A 67 10.93 -2.67 19.00
N VAL A 68 10.28 -3.54 18.25
CA VAL A 68 10.80 -4.89 17.97
C VAL A 68 12.09 -4.83 17.15
N LEU A 69 12.15 -3.97 16.13
CA LEU A 69 13.35 -3.80 15.31
C LEU A 69 14.55 -3.32 16.13
N ALA A 70 14.36 -2.33 16.99
CA ALA A 70 15.46 -1.83 17.83
C ALA A 70 16.05 -2.95 18.70
N LEU A 71 15.20 -3.74 19.37
CA LEU A 71 15.65 -4.86 20.18
C LEU A 71 16.37 -5.91 19.33
N GLN A 72 15.78 -6.32 18.22
CA GLN A 72 16.30 -7.42 17.41
C GLN A 72 17.62 -7.05 16.73
N MET A 73 17.71 -5.82 16.18
CA MET A 73 18.93 -5.31 15.56
C MET A 73 20.02 -5.04 16.58
N TYR A 74 19.69 -4.59 17.79
CA TYR A 74 20.68 -4.42 18.86
C TYR A 74 21.36 -5.75 19.20
N TYR A 75 20.59 -6.81 19.48
CA TYR A 75 21.16 -8.12 19.78
C TYR A 75 22.01 -8.67 18.64
N ALA A 76 21.58 -8.46 17.39
CA ALA A 76 22.37 -8.87 16.24
C ALA A 76 23.69 -8.09 16.13
N LEU A 77 23.67 -6.77 16.31
CA LEU A 77 24.84 -5.91 16.15
C LEU A 77 25.85 -6.06 17.29
N VAL A 78 25.40 -6.35 18.52
CA VAL A 78 26.30 -6.59 19.67
C VAL A 78 27.22 -7.78 19.43
N ILE A 79 26.73 -8.84 18.78
CA ILE A 79 27.54 -10.03 18.44
C ILE A 79 28.73 -9.67 17.57
N TYR A 80 28.59 -8.66 16.72
CA TYR A 80 29.64 -8.19 15.80
C TYR A 80 30.40 -6.97 16.34
N GLY A 81 30.16 -6.53 17.58
CA GLY A 81 30.76 -5.33 18.16
C GLY A 81 30.39 -4.03 17.46
N ALA A 82 29.23 -4.00 16.75
CA ALA A 82 28.80 -2.89 15.91
C ALA A 82 27.51 -2.21 16.42
N ALA A 83 27.28 -2.26 17.73
CA ALA A 83 26.06 -1.71 18.37
C ALA A 83 25.84 -0.21 18.09
N GLU A 84 26.92 0.53 17.82
CA GLU A 84 26.87 1.95 17.46
C GLU A 84 26.05 2.22 16.18
N ASN A 85 26.04 1.27 15.25
CA ASN A 85 25.31 1.41 13.98
C ASN A 85 23.80 1.12 14.07
N LEU A 86 23.26 0.89 15.27
CA LEU A 86 21.84 0.52 15.49
C LEU A 86 20.89 1.51 14.82
N GLY A 87 21.10 2.81 15.05
CA GLY A 87 20.24 3.86 14.47
C GLY A 87 20.20 3.84 12.95
N LEU A 88 21.37 3.65 12.31
CA LEU A 88 21.49 3.57 10.86
C LEU A 88 20.72 2.36 10.29
N VAL A 89 20.96 1.17 10.86
CA VAL A 89 20.35 -0.07 10.34
C VAL A 89 18.85 -0.04 10.49
N VAL A 90 18.33 0.42 11.63
CA VAL A 90 16.89 0.54 11.87
C VAL A 90 16.25 1.56 10.92
N ASN A 91 16.88 2.74 10.74
CA ASN A 91 16.36 3.77 9.84
C ASN A 91 16.28 3.25 8.40
N LEU A 92 17.38 2.71 7.86
CA LEU A 92 17.40 2.19 6.49
C LEU A 92 16.39 1.06 6.30
N SER A 93 16.25 0.16 7.27
CA SER A 93 15.26 -0.94 7.22
C SER A 93 13.83 -0.41 7.18
N LEU A 94 13.50 0.60 7.99
CA LEU A 94 12.17 1.19 8.03
C LEU A 94 11.86 2.00 6.78
N VAL A 95 12.77 2.87 6.35
CA VAL A 95 12.49 3.82 5.26
C VAL A 95 12.49 3.12 3.90
N ARG A 96 13.46 2.22 3.65
CA ARG A 96 13.62 1.58 2.34
C ARG A 96 12.67 0.42 2.09
N GLU A 97 12.37 -0.37 3.15
CA GLU A 97 11.69 -1.67 2.98
C GLU A 97 10.42 -1.78 3.83
N LEU A 98 10.54 -1.83 5.15
CA LEU A 98 9.44 -2.16 6.03
C LEU A 98 8.34 -1.10 6.03
N GLY A 99 8.70 0.18 5.97
CA GLY A 99 7.73 1.27 5.92
C GLY A 99 6.75 1.13 4.76
N PRO A 100 7.22 1.13 3.52
CA PRO A 100 6.37 0.94 2.34
C PRO A 100 5.58 -0.36 2.37
N VAL A 101 6.23 -1.51 2.64
CA VAL A 101 5.60 -2.83 2.56
C VAL A 101 4.54 -3.03 3.64
N VAL A 102 4.90 -2.81 4.91
CA VAL A 102 3.96 -3.03 6.02
C VAL A 102 2.78 -2.07 5.93
N THR A 103 3.04 -0.81 5.56
CA THR A 103 1.95 0.14 5.32
C THR A 103 1.04 -0.31 4.19
N ALA A 104 1.57 -0.88 3.11
CA ALA A 104 0.77 -1.39 2.00
C ALA A 104 -0.13 -2.56 2.41
N LEU A 105 0.38 -3.48 3.22
CA LEU A 105 -0.41 -4.60 3.74
C LEU A 105 -1.54 -4.12 4.67
N LEU A 106 -1.24 -3.19 5.56
CA LEU A 106 -2.24 -2.57 6.44
C LEU A 106 -3.26 -1.75 5.65
N PHE A 107 -2.81 -1.04 4.63
CA PHE A 107 -3.67 -0.28 3.72
C PHE A 107 -4.61 -1.21 2.94
N ALA A 108 -4.11 -2.30 2.38
CA ALA A 108 -4.92 -3.30 1.69
C ALA A 108 -5.99 -3.91 2.62
N GLY A 109 -5.59 -4.26 3.85
CA GLY A 109 -6.48 -4.85 4.83
C GLY A 109 -7.57 -3.91 5.34
N ARG A 110 -7.28 -2.62 5.45
CA ARG A 110 -8.23 -1.65 6.03
C ARG A 110 -8.85 -0.72 4.98
N ALA A 111 -8.04 0.06 4.25
CA ALA A 111 -8.55 1.01 3.26
C ALA A 111 -9.03 0.30 1.99
N GLY A 112 -8.30 -0.73 1.54
CA GLY A 112 -8.67 -1.53 0.38
C GLY A 112 -10.03 -2.22 0.58
N THR A 113 -10.23 -2.88 1.71
CA THR A 113 -11.52 -3.53 2.03
C THR A 113 -12.67 -2.54 2.13
N SER A 114 -12.43 -1.37 2.74
CA SER A 114 -13.45 -0.31 2.84
C SER A 114 -13.85 0.21 1.46
N LEU A 115 -12.88 0.49 0.58
CA LEU A 115 -13.14 0.94 -0.79
C LEU A 115 -13.91 -0.11 -1.59
N THR A 116 -13.50 -1.39 -1.51
CA THR A 116 -14.19 -2.50 -2.17
C THR A 116 -15.62 -2.63 -1.69
N ALA A 117 -15.84 -2.58 -0.37
CA ALA A 117 -17.16 -2.68 0.22
C ALA A 117 -18.07 -1.50 -0.17
N GLU A 118 -17.56 -0.27 -0.12
CA GLU A 118 -18.32 0.92 -0.50
C GLU A 118 -18.81 0.84 -1.96
N ILE A 119 -17.93 0.47 -2.90
CA ILE A 119 -18.28 0.35 -4.31
C ILE A 119 -19.25 -0.82 -4.53
N GLY A 120 -18.98 -1.96 -3.91
CA GLY A 120 -19.83 -3.14 -3.99
C GLY A 120 -21.25 -2.86 -3.44
N LEU A 121 -21.36 -2.11 -2.34
CA LEU A 121 -22.65 -1.68 -1.78
C LEU A 121 -23.35 -0.66 -2.68
N MET A 122 -22.63 0.27 -3.29
CA MET A 122 -23.21 1.19 -4.29
C MET A 122 -23.76 0.43 -5.50
N LYS A 123 -23.08 -0.65 -5.92
CA LYS A 123 -23.55 -1.53 -6.98
C LYS A 123 -24.79 -2.32 -6.55
N ALA A 124 -24.75 -2.93 -5.37
CA ALA A 124 -25.87 -3.69 -4.82
C ALA A 124 -27.14 -2.84 -4.57
N GLY A 125 -26.96 -1.56 -4.23
CA GLY A 125 -28.04 -0.59 -4.07
C GLY A 125 -28.43 0.14 -5.36
N GLU A 126 -28.01 -0.36 -6.53
CA GLU A 126 -28.31 0.20 -7.86
C GLU A 126 -27.88 1.67 -8.07
N GLN A 127 -27.07 2.23 -7.16
CA GLN A 127 -26.65 3.63 -7.24
C GLN A 127 -25.76 3.89 -8.47
N LEU A 128 -24.92 2.93 -8.86
CA LEU A 128 -24.09 3.04 -10.06
C LEU A 128 -24.95 3.03 -11.32
N ALA A 129 -25.94 2.15 -11.40
CA ALA A 129 -26.89 2.10 -12.52
C ALA A 129 -27.75 3.37 -12.61
N ALA A 130 -28.22 3.89 -11.47
CA ALA A 130 -28.94 5.14 -11.43
C ALA A 130 -28.11 6.33 -11.95
N MET A 131 -26.79 6.37 -11.68
CA MET A 131 -25.90 7.39 -12.25
C MET A 131 -25.79 7.26 -13.78
N GLU A 132 -25.69 6.05 -14.31
CA GLU A 132 -25.62 5.79 -15.75
C GLU A 132 -26.93 6.22 -16.44
N LEU A 133 -28.08 5.98 -15.86
CA LEU A 133 -29.37 6.44 -16.35
C LEU A 133 -29.47 7.98 -16.39
N MET A 134 -28.77 8.66 -15.49
CA MET A 134 -28.66 10.14 -15.50
C MET A 134 -27.54 10.66 -16.41
N ALA A 135 -26.96 9.83 -17.28
CA ALA A 135 -25.82 10.13 -18.13
C ALA A 135 -24.55 10.60 -17.37
N ILE A 136 -24.41 10.16 -16.12
CA ILE A 136 -23.23 10.40 -15.29
C ILE A 136 -22.39 9.12 -15.28
N ASP A 137 -21.15 9.18 -15.79
CA ASP A 137 -20.23 8.04 -15.76
C ASP A 137 -19.72 7.79 -14.32
N PRO A 138 -20.05 6.63 -13.72
CA PRO A 138 -19.62 6.28 -12.36
C PRO A 138 -18.09 6.20 -12.25
N ARG A 139 -17.39 5.79 -13.30
CA ARG A 139 -15.93 5.67 -13.33
C ARG A 139 -15.28 7.03 -13.16
N ALA A 140 -15.77 8.04 -13.86
CA ALA A 140 -15.26 9.40 -13.75
C ALA A 140 -15.65 10.10 -12.44
N ARG A 141 -16.84 9.81 -11.91
CA ARG A 141 -17.38 10.55 -10.76
C ARG A 141 -17.04 9.89 -9.41
N VAL A 142 -16.97 8.55 -9.37
CA VAL A 142 -16.81 7.77 -8.15
C VAL A 142 -15.44 7.11 -8.06
N LEU A 143 -15.04 6.38 -9.12
CA LEU A 143 -13.82 5.57 -9.06
C LEU A 143 -12.54 6.40 -9.19
N ALA A 144 -12.48 7.33 -10.15
CA ALA A 144 -11.26 8.09 -10.40
C ALA A 144 -10.83 8.99 -9.21
N PRO A 145 -11.71 9.71 -8.49
CA PRO A 145 -11.30 10.45 -7.29
C PRO A 145 -10.81 9.54 -6.15
N ARG A 146 -11.43 8.34 -5.98
CA ARG A 146 -11.00 7.35 -5.00
C ARG A 146 -9.64 6.77 -5.36
N PHE A 147 -9.38 6.53 -6.64
CA PHE A 147 -8.09 6.06 -7.12
C PHE A 147 -6.97 7.05 -6.79
N VAL A 148 -7.13 8.31 -7.19
CA VAL A 148 -6.14 9.35 -6.91
C VAL A 148 -5.94 9.54 -5.40
N GLY A 149 -7.03 9.60 -4.64
CA GLY A 149 -6.99 9.73 -3.19
C GLY A 149 -6.22 8.60 -2.50
N GLY A 150 -6.43 7.35 -2.92
CA GLY A 150 -5.73 6.18 -2.39
C GLY A 150 -4.24 6.16 -2.76
N VAL A 151 -3.91 6.46 -4.02
CA VAL A 151 -2.52 6.53 -4.50
C VAL A 151 -1.72 7.61 -3.76
N VAL A 152 -2.33 8.76 -3.48
CA VAL A 152 -1.67 9.85 -2.75
C VAL A 152 -1.62 9.58 -1.24
N ALA A 153 -2.65 8.92 -0.67
CA ALA A 153 -2.67 8.57 0.75
C ALA A 153 -1.55 7.61 1.13
N MET A 154 -1.24 6.65 0.27
CA MET A 154 -0.31 5.57 0.57
C MET A 154 1.12 6.05 0.91
N PRO A 155 1.81 6.89 0.12
CA PRO A 155 3.14 7.40 0.46
C PRO A 155 3.12 8.25 1.75
N ILE A 156 2.09 9.03 1.98
CA ILE A 156 1.95 9.83 3.21
C ILE A 156 1.88 8.91 4.43
N LEU A 157 1.07 7.86 4.36
CA LEU A 157 0.93 6.89 5.43
C LEU A 157 2.21 6.08 5.66
N ALA A 158 2.96 5.75 4.60
CA ALA A 158 4.26 5.07 4.69
C ALA A 158 5.32 5.96 5.37
N LEU A 159 5.33 7.25 5.07
CA LEU A 159 6.20 8.21 5.75
C LEU A 159 5.85 8.33 7.24
N VAL A 160 4.56 8.40 7.58
CA VAL A 160 4.11 8.41 8.98
C VAL A 160 4.53 7.13 9.70
N PHE A 161 4.34 5.97 9.07
CA PHE A 161 4.77 4.68 9.64
C PHE A 161 6.28 4.69 9.95
N SER A 162 7.10 5.08 8.97
CA SER A 162 8.56 5.12 9.12
C SER A 162 9.00 6.11 10.18
N ALA A 163 8.43 7.32 10.21
CA ALA A 163 8.75 8.33 11.20
C ALA A 163 8.40 7.88 12.63
N VAL A 164 7.20 7.35 12.83
CA VAL A 164 6.76 6.83 14.14
C VAL A 164 7.56 5.58 14.52
N GLY A 165 7.91 4.72 13.55
CA GLY A 165 8.76 3.55 13.77
C GLY A 165 10.17 3.92 14.23
N ILE A 166 10.78 4.94 13.62
CA ILE A 166 12.11 5.44 14.04
C ILE A 166 12.04 6.04 15.44
N LEU A 167 10.99 6.80 15.77
CA LEU A 167 10.78 7.31 17.12
C LEU A 167 10.60 6.17 18.14
N GLY A 168 9.84 5.13 17.78
CA GLY A 168 9.72 3.93 18.62
C GLY A 168 11.06 3.24 18.85
N ALA A 169 11.84 3.07 17.80
CA ALA A 169 13.16 2.49 17.88
C ALA A 169 14.11 3.31 18.77
N TRP A 170 14.04 4.63 18.66
CA TRP A 170 14.81 5.54 19.52
C TRP A 170 14.44 5.38 21.00
N VAL A 171 13.14 5.30 21.33
CA VAL A 171 12.69 5.08 22.70
C VAL A 171 13.30 3.79 23.29
N VAL A 172 13.28 2.70 22.55
CA VAL A 172 13.86 1.43 23.01
C VAL A 172 15.38 1.49 23.07
N ALA A 173 16.04 1.99 22.03
CA ALA A 173 17.49 2.05 21.95
C ALA A 173 18.10 2.93 23.05
N VAL A 174 17.53 4.10 23.29
CA VAL A 174 18.07 5.09 24.24
C VAL A 174 17.59 4.84 25.67
N LEU A 175 16.27 4.67 25.86
CA LEU A 175 15.70 4.62 27.22
C LEU A 175 15.78 3.23 27.86
N LEU A 176 15.66 2.15 27.06
CA LEU A 176 15.72 0.78 27.61
C LEU A 176 17.13 0.18 27.53
N ILE A 177 17.82 0.37 26.40
CA ILE A 177 19.12 -0.27 26.14
C ILE A 177 20.27 0.58 26.63
N GLY A 178 20.12 1.93 26.63
CA GLY A 178 21.15 2.87 27.09
C GLY A 178 22.17 3.24 25.98
N VAL A 179 21.80 3.14 24.71
CA VAL A 179 22.60 3.65 23.58
C VAL A 179 22.68 5.18 23.70
N ASP A 180 23.84 5.76 23.40
CA ASP A 180 24.01 7.21 23.43
C ASP A 180 23.08 7.92 22.46
N PRO A 181 22.24 8.87 22.92
CA PRO A 181 21.28 9.58 22.08
C PRO A 181 21.94 10.35 20.95
N GLY A 182 23.11 10.94 21.20
CA GLY A 182 23.86 11.72 20.21
C GLY A 182 24.35 10.81 19.08
N ASN A 183 24.90 9.67 19.42
CA ASN A 183 25.41 8.70 18.48
C ASN A 183 24.29 8.08 17.61
N PHE A 184 23.11 7.84 18.20
CA PHE A 184 21.96 7.32 17.46
C PHE A 184 21.58 8.23 16.26
N TRP A 185 21.61 9.55 16.43
CA TRP A 185 21.25 10.50 15.36
C TRP A 185 22.44 10.90 14.48
N ALA A 186 23.65 11.02 15.05
CA ALA A 186 24.83 11.49 14.32
C ALA A 186 25.20 10.56 13.15
N ILE A 187 25.21 9.25 13.37
CA ILE A 187 25.53 8.27 12.32
C ILE A 187 24.48 8.28 11.20
N GLN A 188 23.23 8.57 11.52
CA GLN A 188 22.19 8.68 10.50
C GLN A 188 22.39 9.91 9.61
N GLN A 189 22.78 11.06 10.17
CA GLN A 189 23.02 12.29 9.42
C GLN A 189 24.18 12.15 8.42
N ASP A 190 25.21 11.40 8.79
CA ASP A 190 26.41 11.22 7.96
C ASP A 190 26.23 10.18 6.84
N ARG A 191 25.42 9.14 7.08
CA ARG A 191 25.38 7.95 6.20
C ARG A 191 24.06 7.72 5.46
N VAL A 192 22.99 8.42 5.82
CA VAL A 192 21.70 8.29 5.13
C VAL A 192 21.61 9.35 4.04
N ASP A 193 21.59 8.90 2.80
CA ASP A 193 21.25 9.77 1.67
C ASP A 193 19.72 9.95 1.61
N VAL A 194 19.26 11.07 2.17
CA VAL A 194 17.85 11.41 2.28
C VAL A 194 17.15 11.33 0.91
N TRP A 195 17.76 11.82 -0.15
CA TRP A 195 17.17 11.83 -1.48
C TRP A 195 17.07 10.42 -2.08
N ARG A 196 18.11 9.62 -1.94
CA ARG A 196 18.16 8.26 -2.48
C ARG A 196 17.29 7.31 -1.64
N ASP A 197 17.45 7.34 -0.33
CA ASP A 197 16.81 6.36 0.56
C ASP A 197 15.32 6.64 0.76
N LEU A 198 14.97 7.89 1.08
CA LEU A 198 13.59 8.32 1.20
C LEU A 198 12.88 8.31 -0.16
N GLY A 199 13.57 8.74 -1.23
CA GLY A 199 13.05 8.71 -2.58
C GLY A 199 12.65 7.30 -3.03
N ASN A 200 13.52 6.31 -2.80
CA ASN A 200 13.22 4.91 -3.10
C ASN A 200 12.01 4.39 -2.31
N GLY A 201 11.92 4.69 -1.03
CA GLY A 201 10.75 4.33 -0.20
C GLY A 201 9.45 4.99 -0.69
N VAL A 202 9.51 6.27 -1.10
CA VAL A 202 8.34 6.98 -1.65
C VAL A 202 7.93 6.38 -3.00
N VAL A 203 8.86 6.08 -3.90
CA VAL A 203 8.55 5.45 -5.19
C VAL A 203 7.90 4.08 -4.98
N LYS A 204 8.44 3.23 -4.09
CA LYS A 204 7.82 1.96 -3.72
C LYS A 204 6.39 2.16 -3.20
N SER A 205 6.20 3.11 -2.28
CA SER A 205 4.88 3.35 -1.69
C SER A 205 3.86 3.89 -2.70
N VAL A 206 4.27 4.69 -3.69
CA VAL A 206 3.39 5.10 -4.80
C VAL A 206 2.97 3.89 -5.64
N VAL A 207 3.91 3.02 -6.01
CA VAL A 207 3.60 1.79 -6.78
C VAL A 207 2.66 0.87 -5.99
N PHE A 208 2.89 0.69 -4.70
CA PHE A 208 2.01 -0.11 -3.84
C PHE A 208 0.62 0.54 -3.69
N GLY A 209 0.57 1.87 -3.60
CA GLY A 209 -0.68 2.63 -3.62
C GLY A 209 -1.48 2.42 -4.90
N LEU A 210 -0.81 2.44 -6.05
CA LEU A 210 -1.41 2.12 -7.35
C LEU A 210 -2.00 0.71 -7.33
N ILE A 211 -1.23 -0.29 -6.91
CA ILE A 211 -1.66 -1.70 -6.88
C ILE A 211 -2.85 -1.89 -5.94
N CYS A 212 -2.71 -1.50 -4.67
CA CYS A 212 -3.74 -1.74 -3.66
C CYS A 212 -5.05 -1.03 -4.00
N THR A 213 -4.97 0.23 -4.44
CA THR A 213 -6.16 1.00 -4.77
C THR A 213 -6.82 0.49 -6.04
N PHE A 214 -6.03 0.15 -7.07
CA PHE A 214 -6.55 -0.45 -8.29
C PHE A 214 -7.29 -1.76 -8.02
N VAL A 215 -6.67 -2.69 -7.28
CA VAL A 215 -7.28 -3.98 -6.94
C VAL A 215 -8.57 -3.78 -6.15
N ALA A 216 -8.59 -2.85 -5.19
CA ALA A 216 -9.77 -2.56 -4.40
C ALA A 216 -10.94 -2.04 -5.25
N LEU A 217 -10.66 -1.08 -6.14
CA LEU A 217 -11.68 -0.52 -7.04
C LEU A 217 -12.18 -1.54 -8.05
N TYR A 218 -11.27 -2.33 -8.63
CA TYR A 218 -11.62 -3.39 -9.59
C TYR A 218 -12.49 -4.47 -8.94
N GLN A 219 -12.10 -5.00 -7.78
CA GLN A 219 -12.86 -6.03 -7.08
C GLN A 219 -14.24 -5.51 -6.63
N GLY A 220 -14.33 -4.27 -6.18
CA GLY A 220 -15.59 -3.65 -5.79
C GLY A 220 -16.52 -3.42 -6.98
N TYR A 221 -16.00 -3.00 -8.13
CA TYR A 221 -16.80 -2.74 -9.33
C TYR A 221 -17.27 -4.02 -10.01
N GLU A 222 -16.42 -5.05 -10.05
CA GLU A 222 -16.74 -6.35 -10.70
C GLU A 222 -17.51 -7.31 -9.80
N THR A 223 -17.72 -6.98 -8.52
CA THR A 223 -18.44 -7.87 -7.59
C THR A 223 -19.88 -8.10 -8.02
N GLU A 224 -20.43 -9.24 -7.62
CA GLU A 224 -21.87 -9.49 -7.72
C GLU A 224 -22.62 -8.53 -6.80
N ALA A 225 -23.77 -8.03 -7.26
CA ALA A 225 -24.62 -7.09 -6.52
C ALA A 225 -25.37 -7.76 -5.37
N THR A 226 -24.65 -8.50 -4.53
CA THR A 226 -25.21 -9.23 -3.37
C THR A 226 -24.31 -9.02 -2.15
N PRO A 227 -24.86 -9.07 -0.91
CA PRO A 227 -24.06 -8.98 0.31
C PRO A 227 -22.94 -10.04 0.37
N GLY A 228 -23.21 -11.27 -0.09
CA GLY A 228 -22.22 -12.34 -0.17
C GLY A 228 -21.10 -12.03 -1.18
N GLY A 229 -21.45 -11.46 -2.35
CA GLY A 229 -20.51 -11.02 -3.35
C GLY A 229 -19.55 -9.93 -2.80
N VAL A 230 -20.08 -8.94 -2.09
CA VAL A 230 -19.29 -7.90 -1.46
C VAL A 230 -18.31 -8.47 -0.42
N ALA A 231 -18.75 -9.39 0.43
CA ALA A 231 -17.89 -10.05 1.41
C ALA A 231 -16.76 -10.84 0.75
N HIS A 232 -17.07 -11.57 -0.33
CA HIS A 232 -16.07 -12.28 -1.12
C HIS A 232 -15.06 -11.33 -1.78
N ALA A 233 -15.52 -10.23 -2.37
CA ALA A 233 -14.69 -9.23 -3.01
C ALA A 233 -13.72 -8.57 -2.03
N THR A 234 -14.16 -8.23 -0.81
CA THR A 234 -13.28 -7.65 0.22
C THR A 234 -12.15 -8.60 0.63
N THR A 235 -12.47 -9.88 0.86
CA THR A 235 -11.44 -10.89 1.16
C THR A 235 -10.45 -11.04 0.00
N ARG A 236 -10.97 -11.13 -1.24
CA ARG A 236 -10.13 -11.25 -2.43
C ARG A 236 -9.24 -10.02 -2.65
N THR A 237 -9.74 -8.83 -2.33
CA THR A 237 -8.95 -7.59 -2.37
C THR A 237 -7.71 -7.69 -1.49
N VAL A 238 -7.84 -8.13 -0.24
CA VAL A 238 -6.69 -8.27 0.66
C VAL A 238 -5.69 -9.28 0.12
N VAL A 239 -6.14 -10.46 -0.27
CA VAL A 239 -5.26 -11.53 -0.74
C VAL A 239 -4.51 -11.11 -2.00
N VAL A 240 -5.22 -10.61 -3.01
CA VAL A 240 -4.59 -10.22 -4.29
C VAL A 240 -3.66 -9.03 -4.11
N SER A 241 -4.07 -8.00 -3.34
CA SER A 241 -3.21 -6.84 -3.08
C SER A 241 -1.95 -7.23 -2.31
N SER A 242 -2.06 -8.06 -1.27
CA SER A 242 -0.90 -8.47 -0.47
C SER A 242 0.10 -9.28 -1.29
N LEU A 243 -0.36 -10.23 -2.09
CA LEU A 243 0.52 -11.01 -2.97
C LEU A 243 1.17 -10.14 -4.05
N ALA A 244 0.41 -9.21 -4.64
CA ALA A 244 0.93 -8.30 -5.65
C ALA A 244 1.96 -7.32 -5.06
N VAL A 245 1.74 -6.80 -3.85
CA VAL A 245 2.69 -5.93 -3.12
C VAL A 245 3.99 -6.69 -2.85
N LEU A 246 3.91 -7.89 -2.26
CA LEU A 246 5.11 -8.68 -1.95
C LEU A 246 5.90 -9.07 -3.20
N GLY A 247 5.21 -9.46 -4.27
CA GLY A 247 5.87 -9.75 -5.55
C GLY A 247 6.52 -8.52 -6.18
N MET A 248 5.82 -7.39 -6.15
CA MET A 248 6.34 -6.14 -6.71
C MET A 248 7.48 -5.57 -5.86
N ASP A 249 7.44 -5.74 -4.54
CA ASP A 249 8.52 -5.32 -3.64
C ASP A 249 9.84 -5.98 -4.01
N PHE A 250 9.83 -7.30 -4.21
CA PHE A 250 11.02 -8.02 -4.67
C PHE A 250 11.58 -7.45 -5.98
N ILE A 251 10.71 -7.18 -6.96
CA ILE A 251 11.11 -6.64 -8.26
C ILE A 251 11.69 -5.22 -8.10
N LEU A 252 11.03 -4.35 -7.34
CA LEU A 252 11.48 -2.98 -7.12
C LEU A 252 12.80 -2.95 -6.36
N THR A 253 12.95 -3.78 -5.32
CA THR A 253 14.21 -3.90 -4.57
C THR A 253 15.34 -4.36 -5.47
N ALA A 254 15.12 -5.38 -6.29
CA ALA A 254 16.11 -5.88 -7.23
C ALA A 254 16.52 -4.80 -8.25
N LEU A 255 15.58 -4.00 -8.76
CA LEU A 255 15.86 -2.94 -9.73
C LEU A 255 16.56 -1.72 -9.10
N MET A 256 16.16 -1.33 -7.88
CA MET A 256 16.68 -0.13 -7.21
C MET A 256 18.08 -0.32 -6.60
N PHE A 257 18.41 -1.55 -6.19
CA PHE A 257 19.67 -1.88 -5.52
C PHE A 257 20.59 -2.77 -6.33
N SER A 258 20.25 -3.09 -7.59
CA SER A 258 21.09 -3.88 -8.50
C SER A 258 22.25 -3.09 -9.13
N THR A 259 22.26 -1.76 -9.02
CA THR A 259 23.38 -0.94 -9.47
C THR A 259 24.29 -0.64 -8.29
N PRO A 260 25.57 -1.04 -8.34
CA PRO A 260 26.57 -0.74 -7.32
C PRO A 260 26.83 0.76 -7.17
#